data_287967724b0c59d8dcbeba9dd8b40eb8
#
_entry.id   287967724b0c59d8dcbeba9dd8b40eb8
#
_cell.length_a   1.000
_cell.length_b   1.000
_cell.length_c   1.000
_cell.angle_alpha   90.00
_cell.angle_beta   90.00
_cell.angle_gamma   90.00
#
_symmetry.space_group_name_H-M   'P 1'
#
loop_
_entity.id
_entity.type
_entity.pdbx_description
1 polymer ?
#
loop_
_entity_poly.entity_id
_entity_poly.type
_entity_poly.pdbx_seq_one_letter_code
_entity_poly.pdbx_strand_id
1 'polypeptide(L)'
;ILEMADLQGRERELTRNLSVGWRQRLAPGAATIHEPDLLFLDEPTSGVDPVARRQFWDLLYELAGRGVTLFVTTHYMEEASHCHRLAFIYRGRIVAEGSPNEIRANLSTQRVYDVTVRDADLALSWLETADGIAEAYLSGAALHAVIDRGVDRGAGALRERLVAAGFADAVVVSVEPTIEDVFVNLVSREREA
;
A
#
# COMPACT_ATOMS: atom_id res chain seq x y z
N ILE A 1 -26.41 7.48 10.38
CA ILE A 1 -25.97 6.19 9.82
C ILE A 1 -26.40 6.05 8.36
N LEU A 2 -27.70 6.23 8.04
CA LEU A 2 -28.19 6.11 6.67
C LEU A 2 -27.54 7.14 5.73
N GLU A 3 -27.29 8.33 6.20
CA GLU A 3 -26.55 9.38 5.50
C GLU A 3 -25.08 9.00 5.31
N MET A 4 -24.41 8.52 6.36
CA MET A 4 -23.04 8.04 6.31
C MET A 4 -22.85 6.85 5.34
N ALA A 5 -23.84 5.96 5.30
CA ALA A 5 -23.82 4.77 4.44
C ALA A 5 -24.32 5.03 3.00
N ASP A 6 -24.77 6.27 2.70
CA ASP A 6 -25.43 6.64 1.43
C ASP A 6 -26.64 5.75 1.12
N LEU A 7 -27.45 5.48 2.15
CA LEU A 7 -28.62 4.62 2.09
C LEU A 7 -29.94 5.39 2.26
N GLN A 8 -29.92 6.68 2.10
CA GLN A 8 -31.14 7.52 2.11
C GLN A 8 -32.11 7.04 1.02
N GLY A 9 -33.38 6.87 1.40
CA GLY A 9 -34.43 6.37 0.53
C GLY A 9 -34.45 4.83 0.37
N ARG A 10 -33.55 4.12 1.05
CA ARG A 10 -33.45 2.65 1.04
C ARG A 10 -33.66 2.00 2.40
N GLU A 11 -34.20 2.74 3.35
CA GLU A 11 -34.38 2.33 4.75
C GLU A 11 -35.20 1.06 4.92
N ARG A 12 -36.02 0.72 3.94
CA ARG A 12 -36.89 -0.45 3.94
C ARG A 12 -36.34 -1.63 3.12
N GLU A 13 -35.22 -1.43 2.44
CA GLU A 13 -34.58 -2.52 1.69
C GLU A 13 -33.96 -3.53 2.65
N LEU A 14 -34.12 -4.80 2.32
CA LEU A 14 -33.44 -5.86 3.06
C LEU A 14 -31.94 -5.84 2.73
N THR A 15 -31.10 -5.96 3.74
CA THR A 15 -29.63 -5.96 3.59
C THR A 15 -29.10 -6.93 2.53
N ARG A 16 -29.77 -8.09 2.39
CA ARG A 16 -29.42 -9.08 1.35
C ARG A 16 -29.58 -8.57 -0.10
N ASN A 17 -30.41 -7.55 -0.31
CA ASN A 17 -30.66 -6.98 -1.63
C ASN A 17 -29.71 -5.83 -1.98
N LEU A 18 -28.93 -5.36 -1.00
CA LEU A 18 -27.93 -4.34 -1.19
C LEU A 18 -26.72 -4.89 -1.93
N SER A 19 -26.06 -4.06 -2.76
CA SER A 19 -24.77 -4.41 -3.33
C SER A 19 -23.70 -4.63 -2.26
N VAL A 20 -22.60 -5.28 -2.63
CA VAL A 20 -21.48 -5.52 -1.70
C VAL A 20 -20.98 -4.19 -1.11
N GLY A 21 -20.77 -3.15 -1.94
CA GLY A 21 -20.30 -1.84 -1.48
C GLY A 21 -21.25 -1.17 -0.47
N TRP A 22 -22.57 -1.28 -0.68
CA TRP A 22 -23.52 -0.72 0.29
C TRP A 22 -23.60 -1.52 1.59
N ARG A 23 -23.47 -2.85 1.54
CA ARG A 23 -23.36 -3.67 2.76
C ARG A 23 -22.12 -3.30 3.57
N GLN A 24 -20.99 -3.05 2.89
CA GLN A 24 -19.74 -2.65 3.55
C GLN A 24 -19.82 -1.27 4.18
N ARG A 25 -20.55 -0.32 3.57
CA ARG A 25 -20.81 0.99 4.20
C ARG A 25 -21.81 0.89 5.36
N LEU A 26 -22.80 0.01 5.25
CA LEU A 26 -23.79 -0.18 6.31
C LEU A 26 -23.17 -0.78 7.58
N ALA A 27 -22.21 -1.69 7.43
CA ALA A 27 -21.62 -2.42 8.55
C ALA A 27 -20.93 -1.48 9.58
N PRO A 28 -20.02 -0.56 9.18
CA PRO A 28 -19.46 0.43 10.11
C PRO A 28 -20.52 1.35 10.70
N GLY A 29 -21.49 1.79 9.90
CA GLY A 29 -22.60 2.58 10.38
C GLY A 29 -23.38 1.88 11.48
N ALA A 30 -23.66 0.59 11.31
CA ALA A 30 -24.32 -0.21 12.34
C ALA A 30 -23.43 -0.41 13.57
N ALA A 31 -22.12 -0.59 13.38
CA ALA A 31 -21.15 -0.75 14.46
C ALA A 31 -20.94 0.54 15.29
N THR A 32 -21.32 1.70 14.75
CA THR A 32 -21.18 2.99 15.45
C THR A 32 -22.44 3.47 16.16
N ILE A 33 -23.57 2.71 16.10
CA ILE A 33 -24.85 3.09 16.73
C ILE A 33 -24.72 3.35 18.23
N HIS A 34 -23.89 2.58 18.90
CA HIS A 34 -23.69 2.65 20.36
C HIS A 34 -22.51 3.55 20.77
N GLU A 35 -22.02 4.37 19.84
CA GLU A 35 -20.93 5.35 20.05
C GLU A 35 -19.69 4.72 20.71
N PRO A 36 -19.06 3.70 20.08
CA PRO A 36 -17.93 3.00 20.68
C PRO A 36 -16.68 3.89 20.75
N ASP A 37 -15.86 3.72 21.77
CA ASP A 37 -14.53 4.34 21.87
C ASP A 37 -13.51 3.64 20.95
N LEU A 38 -13.76 2.36 20.62
CA LEU A 38 -12.87 1.53 19.81
C LEU A 38 -13.69 0.71 18.79
N LEU A 39 -13.27 0.74 17.54
CA LEU A 39 -13.88 0.01 16.44
C LEU A 39 -12.86 -0.87 15.71
N PHE A 40 -13.15 -2.16 15.59
CA PHE A 40 -12.36 -3.11 14.81
C PHE A 40 -13.01 -3.31 13.44
N LEU A 41 -12.20 -3.16 12.40
CA LEU A 41 -12.62 -3.28 11.00
C LEU A 41 -11.67 -4.24 10.29
N ASP A 42 -12.20 -5.39 9.90
CA ASP A 42 -11.44 -6.42 9.21
C ASP A 42 -11.69 -6.34 7.71
N GLU A 43 -10.63 -5.98 6.93
CA GLU A 43 -10.67 -5.84 5.47
C GLU A 43 -11.87 -5.02 4.95
N PRO A 44 -12.19 -3.84 5.53
CA PRO A 44 -13.48 -3.21 5.33
C PRO A 44 -13.73 -2.70 3.90
N THR A 45 -12.69 -2.58 3.10
CA THR A 45 -12.74 -2.08 1.71
C THR A 45 -12.52 -3.18 0.67
N SER A 46 -12.42 -4.43 1.10
CA SER A 46 -12.21 -5.57 0.20
C SER A 46 -13.38 -5.71 -0.79
N GLY A 47 -13.09 -5.73 -2.10
CA GLY A 47 -14.09 -5.81 -3.14
C GLY A 47 -14.92 -4.54 -3.37
N VAL A 48 -14.51 -3.40 -2.81
CA VAL A 48 -15.12 -2.08 -3.01
C VAL A 48 -14.41 -1.35 -4.14
N ASP A 49 -15.18 -0.67 -4.99
CA ASP A 49 -14.60 0.17 -6.05
C ASP A 49 -13.80 1.35 -5.47
N PRO A 50 -12.87 1.95 -6.25
CA PRO A 50 -11.98 3.00 -5.74
C PRO A 50 -12.70 4.26 -5.22
N VAL A 51 -13.85 4.62 -5.81
CA VAL A 51 -14.61 5.81 -5.39
C VAL A 51 -15.26 5.55 -4.03
N ALA A 52 -15.91 4.40 -3.90
CA ALA A 52 -16.53 3.98 -2.64
C ALA A 52 -15.49 3.78 -1.52
N ARG A 53 -14.29 3.25 -1.86
CA ARG A 53 -13.17 3.12 -0.93
C ARG A 53 -12.74 4.47 -0.37
N ARG A 54 -12.59 5.48 -1.22
CA ARG A 54 -12.24 6.83 -0.78
C ARG A 54 -13.27 7.41 0.17
N GLN A 55 -14.56 7.32 -0.17
CA GLN A 55 -15.65 7.78 0.71
C GLN A 55 -15.67 7.04 2.06
N PHE A 56 -15.30 5.76 2.04
CA PHE A 56 -15.17 4.98 3.27
C PHE A 56 -14.04 5.51 4.18
N TRP A 57 -12.88 5.85 3.61
CA TRP A 57 -11.79 6.45 4.36
C TRP A 57 -12.13 7.84 4.89
N ASP A 58 -12.88 8.64 4.13
CA ASP A 58 -13.40 9.95 4.60
C ASP A 58 -14.27 9.76 5.85
N LEU A 59 -15.13 8.73 5.86
CA LEU A 59 -15.92 8.34 7.03
C LEU A 59 -15.05 7.94 8.23
N LEU A 60 -14.01 7.14 8.02
CA LEU A 60 -13.10 6.74 9.09
C LEU A 60 -12.37 7.95 9.69
N TYR A 61 -11.96 8.91 8.87
CA TYR A 61 -11.37 10.16 9.36
C TYR A 61 -12.36 10.97 10.20
N GLU A 62 -13.62 11.03 9.81
CA GLU A 62 -14.65 11.70 10.60
C GLU A 62 -14.85 11.03 11.96
N LEU A 63 -14.91 9.71 12.02
CA LEU A 63 -15.01 8.96 13.27
C LEU A 63 -13.77 9.17 14.15
N ALA A 64 -12.58 9.12 13.59
CA ALA A 64 -11.34 9.40 14.31
C ALA A 64 -11.31 10.85 14.85
N GLY A 65 -11.77 11.82 14.07
CA GLY A 65 -11.91 13.21 14.49
C GLY A 65 -12.89 13.42 15.65
N ARG A 66 -13.84 12.50 15.84
CA ARG A 66 -14.75 12.46 16.99
C ARG A 66 -14.17 11.73 18.21
N GLY A 67 -12.94 11.21 18.11
CA GLY A 67 -12.24 10.52 19.20
C GLY A 67 -12.36 9.00 19.20
N VAL A 68 -12.98 8.39 18.17
CA VAL A 68 -13.07 6.94 18.05
C VAL A 68 -11.69 6.38 17.65
N THR A 69 -11.22 5.39 18.39
CA THR A 69 -10.02 4.63 18.00
C THR A 69 -10.41 3.58 16.97
N LEU A 70 -9.71 3.56 15.82
CA LEU A 70 -9.98 2.65 14.73
C LEU A 70 -8.84 1.65 14.60
N PHE A 71 -9.16 0.35 14.66
CA PHE A 71 -8.23 -0.73 14.37
C PHE A 71 -8.66 -1.38 13.06
N VAL A 72 -7.85 -1.17 12.00
CA VAL A 72 -8.19 -1.59 10.63
C VAL A 72 -7.17 -2.63 10.17
N THR A 73 -7.63 -3.77 9.68
CA THR A 73 -6.79 -4.69 8.90
C THR A 73 -7.01 -4.42 7.42
N THR A 74 -5.96 -4.48 6.63
CA THR A 74 -6.02 -4.38 5.17
C THR A 74 -4.82 -5.04 4.52
N HIS A 75 -4.98 -5.52 3.31
CA HIS A 75 -3.89 -5.97 2.45
C HIS A 75 -3.54 -4.93 1.37
N TYR A 76 -4.25 -3.81 1.32
CA TYR A 76 -3.97 -2.70 0.40
C TYR A 76 -2.93 -1.76 1.01
N MET A 77 -1.70 -1.77 0.50
CA MET A 77 -0.61 -0.95 1.03
C MET A 77 -0.86 0.56 0.89
N GLU A 78 -1.64 0.98 -0.11
CA GLU A 78 -2.07 2.37 -0.25
C GLU A 78 -2.89 2.84 0.97
N GLU A 79 -3.75 1.96 1.52
CA GLU A 79 -4.57 2.26 2.69
C GLU A 79 -3.74 2.42 3.97
N ALA A 80 -2.63 1.73 4.05
CA ALA A 80 -1.70 1.87 5.17
C ALA A 80 -1.22 3.32 5.36
N SER A 81 -1.10 4.09 4.27
CA SER A 81 -0.72 5.51 4.33
C SER A 81 -1.76 6.41 5.01
N HIS A 82 -3.01 5.97 5.13
CA HIS A 82 -4.09 6.67 5.80
C HIS A 82 -4.06 6.52 7.33
N CYS A 83 -3.33 5.53 7.85
CA CYS A 83 -3.28 5.22 9.27
C CYS A 83 -2.24 6.09 10.01
N HIS A 84 -2.51 6.40 11.29
CA HIS A 84 -1.54 7.09 12.15
C HIS A 84 -0.40 6.17 12.58
N ARG A 85 -0.70 4.89 12.77
CA ARG A 85 0.26 3.83 13.11
C ARG A 85 -0.04 2.58 12.30
N LEU A 86 1.01 1.84 11.97
CA LEU A 86 0.99 0.61 11.21
C LEU A 86 1.69 -0.50 11.98
N ALA A 87 1.26 -1.72 11.75
CA ALA A 87 2.00 -2.92 12.11
C ALA A 87 1.96 -3.88 10.92
N PHE A 88 3.13 -4.26 10.39
CA PHE A 88 3.22 -5.28 9.36
C PHE A 88 3.30 -6.66 9.97
N ILE A 89 2.43 -7.55 9.52
CA ILE A 89 2.39 -8.94 9.96
C ILE A 89 2.83 -9.84 8.81
N TYR A 90 3.86 -10.65 9.05
CA TYR A 90 4.31 -11.67 8.13
C TYR A 90 4.54 -12.98 8.88
N ARG A 91 3.97 -14.09 8.40
CA ARG A 91 4.02 -15.43 9.02
C ARG A 91 3.69 -15.42 10.53
N GLY A 92 2.69 -14.62 10.92
CA GLY A 92 2.22 -14.54 12.31
C GLY A 92 3.12 -13.72 13.24
N ARG A 93 4.09 -12.96 12.70
CA ARG A 93 4.97 -12.07 13.46
C ARG A 93 4.83 -10.64 13.00
N ILE A 94 4.95 -9.70 13.91
CA ILE A 94 5.09 -8.28 13.57
C ILE A 94 6.53 -8.07 13.10
N VAL A 95 6.70 -7.69 11.84
CA VAL A 95 8.02 -7.45 11.22
C VAL A 95 8.42 -5.98 11.22
N ALA A 96 7.45 -5.07 11.32
CA ALA A 96 7.68 -3.64 11.57
C ALA A 96 6.43 -3.02 12.19
N GLU A 97 6.62 -1.98 12.99
CA GLU A 97 5.54 -1.13 13.51
C GLU A 97 6.00 0.33 13.63
N GLY A 98 5.07 1.27 13.52
CA GLY A 98 5.33 2.70 13.63
C GLY A 98 4.36 3.55 12.83
N SER A 99 4.58 4.85 12.76
CA SER A 99 3.91 5.73 11.81
C SER A 99 4.35 5.42 10.37
N PRO A 100 3.58 5.83 9.34
CA PRO A 100 3.99 5.66 7.94
C PRO A 100 5.38 6.21 7.64
N ASN A 101 5.77 7.32 8.27
CA ASN A 101 7.09 7.94 8.08
C ASN A 101 8.21 7.14 8.75
N GLU A 102 7.99 6.64 9.97
CA GLU A 102 8.93 5.74 10.65
C GLU A 102 9.13 4.45 9.87
N ILE A 103 8.05 3.88 9.32
CA ILE A 103 8.11 2.69 8.48
C ILE A 103 8.94 2.95 7.22
N ARG A 104 8.70 4.06 6.49
CA ARG A 104 9.51 4.42 5.31
C ARG A 104 10.99 4.64 5.66
N ALA A 105 11.29 5.10 6.85
CA ALA A 105 12.67 5.29 7.30
C ALA A 105 13.48 3.98 7.39
N ASN A 106 12.84 2.80 7.39
CA ASN A 106 13.53 1.51 7.28
C ASN A 106 14.32 1.37 5.96
N LEU A 107 13.91 2.07 4.89
CA LEU A 107 14.65 2.17 3.63
C LEU A 107 15.58 3.39 3.55
N SER A 108 15.92 4.04 4.68
CA SER A 108 16.79 5.24 4.69
C SER A 108 18.20 4.99 4.12
N THR A 109 18.68 3.75 4.17
CA THR A 109 19.99 3.34 3.61
C THR A 109 19.91 2.92 2.14
N GLN A 110 18.74 2.96 1.54
CA GLN A 110 18.47 2.53 0.17
C GLN A 110 17.87 3.67 -0.66
N ARG A 111 17.89 3.52 -1.96
CA ARG A 111 17.17 4.35 -2.94
C ARG A 111 16.28 3.48 -3.78
N VAL A 112 15.12 4.02 -4.11
CA VAL A 112 14.17 3.40 -5.02
C VAL A 112 14.15 4.17 -6.33
N TYR A 113 14.16 3.44 -7.42
CA TYR A 113 14.08 3.95 -8.78
C TYR A 113 12.89 3.35 -9.49
N ASP A 114 12.04 4.20 -10.05
CA ASP A 114 11.07 3.80 -11.07
C ASP A 114 11.81 3.55 -12.37
N VAL A 115 11.63 2.35 -12.91
CA VAL A 115 12.14 1.96 -14.22
C VAL A 115 10.96 1.66 -15.14
N THR A 116 10.78 2.50 -16.15
CA THR A 116 9.79 2.28 -17.20
C THR A 116 10.49 1.82 -18.47
N VAL A 117 10.03 0.73 -19.04
CA VAL A 117 10.60 0.11 -20.22
C VAL A 117 9.52 -0.70 -20.95
N ARG A 118 9.65 -0.89 -22.26
CA ARG A 118 8.64 -1.60 -23.06
C ARG A 118 8.49 -3.06 -22.65
N ASP A 119 9.62 -3.75 -22.49
CA ASP A 119 9.67 -5.18 -22.13
C ASP A 119 9.93 -5.34 -20.63
N ALA A 120 8.91 -5.03 -19.80
CA ALA A 120 9.03 -4.99 -18.34
C ALA A 120 9.45 -6.35 -17.74
N ASP A 121 8.93 -7.47 -18.24
CA ASP A 121 9.25 -8.81 -17.72
C ASP A 121 10.74 -9.17 -17.93
N LEU A 122 11.29 -8.85 -19.11
CA LEU A 122 12.71 -9.07 -19.39
C LEU A 122 13.61 -8.15 -18.57
N ALA A 123 13.20 -6.89 -18.41
CA ALA A 123 13.94 -5.93 -17.60
C ALA A 123 13.90 -6.30 -16.12
N LEU A 124 12.77 -6.79 -15.60
CA LEU A 124 12.66 -7.30 -14.23
C LEU A 124 13.63 -8.44 -14.00
N SER A 125 13.61 -9.46 -14.87
CA SER A 125 14.51 -10.62 -14.76
C SER A 125 16.01 -10.22 -14.80
N TRP A 126 16.33 -9.17 -15.57
CA TRP A 126 17.68 -8.62 -15.58
C TRP A 126 18.00 -7.87 -14.29
N LEU A 127 17.08 -7.03 -13.81
CA LEU A 127 17.26 -6.25 -12.57
C LEU A 127 17.45 -7.16 -11.35
N GLU A 128 16.69 -8.26 -11.25
CA GLU A 128 16.80 -9.24 -10.16
C GLU A 128 18.17 -9.91 -10.05
N THR A 129 18.94 -9.94 -11.15
CA THR A 129 20.25 -10.58 -11.20
C THR A 129 21.41 -9.61 -11.34
N ALA A 130 21.12 -8.31 -11.49
CA ALA A 130 22.12 -7.29 -11.74
C ALA A 130 22.86 -6.88 -10.47
N ASP A 131 24.20 -6.83 -10.53
CA ASP A 131 25.05 -6.41 -9.41
C ASP A 131 24.62 -5.07 -8.83
N GLY A 132 24.55 -4.98 -7.51
CA GLY A 132 24.25 -3.77 -6.77
C GLY A 132 22.76 -3.39 -6.74
N ILE A 133 21.88 -4.18 -7.35
CA ILE A 133 20.44 -4.13 -7.14
C ILE A 133 20.12 -5.03 -5.95
N ALA A 134 19.60 -4.46 -4.88
CA ALA A 134 19.22 -5.22 -3.70
C ALA A 134 17.90 -5.96 -3.92
N GLU A 135 16.97 -5.33 -4.67
CA GLU A 135 15.65 -5.89 -4.96
C GLU A 135 15.04 -5.22 -6.19
N ALA A 136 14.25 -5.97 -6.96
CA ALA A 136 13.45 -5.41 -8.05
C ALA A 136 12.09 -6.11 -8.11
N TYR A 137 11.03 -5.35 -8.43
CA TYR A 137 9.66 -5.86 -8.55
C TYR A 137 8.77 -4.92 -9.34
N LEU A 138 7.61 -5.41 -9.77
CA LEU A 138 6.60 -4.61 -10.45
C LEU A 138 5.82 -3.78 -9.42
N SER A 139 5.74 -2.48 -9.62
CA SER A 139 4.94 -1.55 -8.82
C SER A 139 4.06 -0.71 -9.75
N GLY A 140 2.77 -0.99 -9.76
CA GLY A 140 1.83 -0.38 -10.70
C GLY A 140 2.21 -0.63 -12.17
N ALA A 141 2.56 0.42 -12.92
CA ALA A 141 2.95 0.35 -14.33
C ALA A 141 4.46 0.43 -14.54
N ALA A 142 5.25 0.55 -13.48
CA ALA A 142 6.71 0.65 -13.52
C ALA A 142 7.36 -0.51 -12.75
N LEU A 143 8.65 -0.70 -12.96
CA LEU A 143 9.46 -1.56 -12.12
C LEU A 143 10.13 -0.71 -11.04
N HIS A 144 10.07 -1.14 -9.78
CA HIS A 144 10.89 -0.57 -8.73
C HIS A 144 12.21 -1.31 -8.64
N ALA A 145 13.32 -0.56 -8.69
CA ALA A 145 14.66 -1.08 -8.43
C ALA A 145 15.18 -0.45 -7.13
N VAL A 146 15.47 -1.26 -6.13
CA VAL A 146 16.00 -0.85 -4.83
C VAL A 146 17.50 -1.04 -4.81
N ILE A 147 18.24 0.02 -4.49
CA ILE A 147 19.71 0.03 -4.50
C ILE A 147 20.22 0.57 -3.17
N ASP A 148 21.20 -0.10 -2.56
CA ASP A 148 21.87 0.40 -1.38
C ASP A 148 22.66 1.68 -1.68
N ARG A 149 22.50 2.71 -0.85
CA ARG A 149 23.17 4.03 -1.05
C ARG A 149 24.68 3.92 -1.15
N GLY A 150 25.29 2.90 -0.54
CA GLY A 150 26.73 2.67 -0.59
C GLY A 150 27.26 2.30 -1.98
N VAL A 151 26.42 1.75 -2.84
CA VAL A 151 26.78 1.32 -4.22
C VAL A 151 26.00 2.11 -5.28
N ASP A 152 25.04 2.92 -4.86
CA ASP A 152 24.21 3.74 -5.74
C ASP A 152 25.04 4.80 -6.48
N ARG A 153 24.91 4.82 -7.80
CA ARG A 153 25.55 5.81 -8.69
C ARG A 153 24.54 6.73 -9.37
N GLY A 154 23.28 6.68 -8.94
CA GLY A 154 22.19 7.51 -9.44
C GLY A 154 21.44 6.96 -10.65
N ALA A 155 20.30 7.58 -10.95
CA ALA A 155 19.39 7.15 -12.01
C ALA A 155 20.06 7.06 -13.40
N GLY A 156 20.99 7.97 -13.71
CA GLY A 156 21.70 7.98 -14.96
C GLY A 156 22.55 6.71 -15.16
N ALA A 157 23.30 6.31 -14.12
CA ALA A 157 24.12 5.11 -14.17
C ALA A 157 23.29 3.82 -14.29
N LEU A 158 22.14 3.75 -13.59
CA LEU A 158 21.22 2.63 -13.74
C LEU A 158 20.64 2.59 -15.16
N ARG A 159 20.25 3.73 -15.71
CA ARG A 159 19.77 3.83 -17.09
C ARG A 159 20.83 3.37 -18.10
N GLU A 160 22.09 3.80 -17.97
CA GLU A 160 23.19 3.38 -18.85
C GLU A 160 23.37 1.86 -18.82
N ARG A 161 23.30 1.24 -17.65
CA ARG A 161 23.37 -0.22 -17.50
C ARG A 161 22.22 -0.94 -18.19
N LEU A 162 20.98 -0.43 -18.06
CA LEU A 162 19.80 -0.96 -18.75
C LEU A 162 19.94 -0.85 -20.27
N VAL A 163 20.42 0.30 -20.77
CA VAL A 163 20.67 0.50 -22.21
C VAL A 163 21.74 -0.48 -22.71
N ALA A 164 22.83 -0.68 -21.98
CA ALA A 164 23.88 -1.65 -22.32
C ALA A 164 23.36 -3.10 -22.31
N ALA A 165 22.35 -3.40 -21.51
CA ALA A 165 21.67 -4.70 -21.46
C ALA A 165 20.60 -4.88 -22.56
N GLY A 166 20.39 -3.87 -23.42
CA GLY A 166 19.46 -3.95 -24.56
C GLY A 166 18.16 -3.17 -24.38
N PHE A 167 17.93 -2.54 -23.23
CA PHE A 167 16.71 -1.75 -22.92
C PHE A 167 16.90 -0.27 -23.30
N ALA A 168 17.00 0.00 -24.60
CA ALA A 168 17.34 1.34 -25.13
C ALA A 168 16.28 2.43 -24.79
N ASP A 169 15.05 2.02 -24.55
CA ASP A 169 13.92 2.88 -24.20
C ASP A 169 13.74 3.09 -22.70
N ALA A 170 14.64 2.54 -21.86
CA ALA A 170 14.54 2.64 -20.41
C ALA A 170 14.55 4.10 -19.94
N VAL A 171 13.55 4.45 -19.12
CA VAL A 171 13.45 5.67 -18.35
C VAL A 171 13.61 5.33 -16.88
N VAL A 172 14.51 6.02 -16.19
CA VAL A 172 14.82 5.78 -14.78
C VAL A 172 14.66 7.08 -14.00
N VAL A 173 13.83 7.06 -12.96
CA VAL A 173 13.56 8.23 -12.11
C VAL A 173 13.72 7.82 -10.64
N SER A 174 14.42 8.62 -9.85
CA SER A 174 14.48 8.41 -8.39
C SER A 174 13.15 8.79 -7.76
N VAL A 175 12.61 7.91 -6.94
CA VAL A 175 11.33 8.11 -6.23
C VAL A 175 11.49 7.95 -4.73
N GLU A 176 10.56 8.53 -3.97
CA GLU A 176 10.49 8.29 -2.53
C GLU A 176 9.91 6.89 -2.29
N PRO A 177 10.48 6.13 -1.32
CA PRO A 177 9.97 4.81 -1.00
C PRO A 177 8.51 4.85 -0.57
N THR A 178 7.72 3.94 -1.10
CA THR A 178 6.34 3.71 -0.68
C THR A 178 6.28 2.77 0.53
N ILE A 179 5.12 2.63 1.13
CA ILE A 179 4.87 1.64 2.19
C ILE A 179 5.03 0.22 1.64
N GLU A 180 4.64 0.00 0.37
CA GLU A 180 4.80 -1.27 -0.32
C GLU A 180 6.27 -1.66 -0.48
N ASP A 181 7.13 -0.71 -0.88
CA ASP A 181 8.57 -0.94 -1.02
C ASP A 181 9.19 -1.44 0.31
N VAL A 182 8.79 -0.82 1.42
CA VAL A 182 9.26 -1.24 2.74
C VAL A 182 8.78 -2.64 3.08
N PHE A 183 7.50 -2.94 2.83
CA PHE A 183 6.94 -4.25 3.12
C PHE A 183 7.63 -5.35 2.31
N VAL A 184 7.79 -5.15 1.00
CA VAL A 184 8.48 -6.11 0.12
C VAL A 184 9.91 -6.35 0.63
N ASN A 185 10.67 -5.29 0.92
CA ASN A 185 12.04 -5.42 1.42
C ASN A 185 12.12 -6.16 2.77
N LEU A 186 11.21 -5.90 3.70
CA LEU A 186 11.18 -6.61 4.99
C LEU A 186 10.87 -8.09 4.80
N VAL A 187 9.92 -8.43 3.92
CA VAL A 187 9.54 -9.83 3.63
C VAL A 187 10.69 -10.58 2.95
N SER A 188 11.42 -9.95 2.04
CA SER A 188 12.57 -10.56 1.36
C SER A 188 13.66 -10.91 2.36
N ARG A 189 14.00 -10.00 3.27
CA ARG A 189 14.98 -10.24 4.35
C ARG A 189 14.58 -11.40 5.29
N GLU A 190 13.30 -11.50 5.62
CA GLU A 190 12.77 -12.58 6.46
C GLU A 190 12.75 -13.95 5.74
N ARG A 191 12.85 -13.98 4.41
CA ARG A 191 12.96 -15.22 3.63
C ARG A 191 14.40 -15.75 3.57
N GLU A 192 15.36 -14.85 3.67
CA GLU A 192 16.80 -15.18 3.60
C GLU A 192 17.37 -15.55 4.98
N ALA A 193 16.68 -15.19 6.06
CA ALA A 193 17.08 -15.46 7.46
C ALA A 193 16.55 -16.81 7.94
#